data_f293e38b36de7e88355e5238b5079345
#
_entry.id   f293e38b36de7e88355e5238b5079345
#
_cell.length_a   1.000
_cell.length_b   1.000
_cell.length_c   1.000
_cell.angle_alpha   90.00
_cell.angle_beta   90.00
_cell.angle_gamma   90.00
#
_symmetry.space_group_name_H-M   'P 1'
#
loop_
_entity.id
_entity.type
_entity.pdbx_description
1 polymer ?
#
loop_
_entity_poly.entity_id
_entity_poly.type
_entity_poly.pdbx_seq_one_letter_code
_entity_poly.pdbx_strand_id
1 'polypeptide(L)'
;MPKKDWVAQAATAGGFYVRVLPVEFTAEDGEVMVESVEFKLDHKPTKKETAELEAKWLTACKRWKTLEINGHAQSPAVKSFTLGGVSGWLNSEQRISIRRSVADKVAAGREGVTVYLAGKGFTMSPAKAEEILAAVEVYASDCYDVTENHKAAVEALTDAASVEAYDYASDYPKQLTFEL
;
A
#
# COMPACT_ATOMS: atom_id res chain seq x y z
N MET A 1 -18.13 -0.40 21.84
CA MET A 1 -18.28 0.38 23.09
C MET A 1 -18.40 1.85 22.79
N PRO A 2 -19.30 2.60 23.45
CA PRO A 2 -19.30 4.04 23.27
C PRO A 2 -18.00 4.65 23.77
N LYS A 3 -17.54 5.73 23.14
CA LYS A 3 -16.30 6.49 23.47
C LYS A 3 -16.05 6.81 24.97
N LYS A 4 -16.98 6.48 25.84
CA LYS A 4 -16.90 6.77 27.28
C LYS A 4 -15.99 5.82 28.08
N ASP A 5 -15.63 4.67 27.51
CA ASP A 5 -14.95 3.60 28.28
C ASP A 5 -13.46 3.42 27.90
N TRP A 6 -12.85 4.46 27.43
CA TRP A 6 -11.43 4.48 27.04
C TRP A 6 -10.46 4.33 28.23
N VAL A 7 -10.96 4.52 29.43
CA VAL A 7 -10.17 4.37 30.65
C VAL A 7 -10.78 3.30 31.51
N ALA A 8 -10.08 2.19 31.67
CA ALA A 8 -10.45 1.14 32.60
C ALA A 8 -9.46 1.06 33.73
N GLN A 9 -9.98 0.87 34.94
CA GLN A 9 -9.15 0.62 36.10
C GLN A 9 -8.67 -0.83 36.12
N ALA A 10 -7.37 -1.04 36.35
CA ALA A 10 -6.85 -2.38 36.60
C ALA A 10 -7.26 -2.84 38.01
N ALA A 11 -7.94 -3.94 38.08
CA ALA A 11 -8.54 -4.42 39.34
C ALA A 11 -7.51 -4.93 40.40
N THR A 12 -6.29 -5.31 40.01
CA THR A 12 -5.46 -6.16 40.87
C THR A 12 -4.01 -5.73 41.07
N ALA A 13 -3.52 -4.70 40.40
CA ALA A 13 -2.08 -4.36 40.45
C ALA A 13 -1.76 -2.86 40.59
N GLY A 14 -2.71 -2.06 41.04
CA GLY A 14 -2.46 -0.63 41.25
C GLY A 14 -2.00 0.10 39.98
N GLY A 15 -2.87 0.26 39.00
CA GLY A 15 -2.61 1.01 37.79
C GLY A 15 -3.89 1.25 37.02
N PHE A 16 -3.79 2.06 35.96
CA PHE A 16 -4.88 2.38 35.07
C PHE A 16 -4.51 1.96 33.65
N TYR A 17 -5.49 1.51 32.89
CA TYR A 17 -5.32 1.24 31.46
C TYR A 17 -6.11 2.26 30.67
N VAL A 18 -5.45 2.89 29.71
CA VAL A 18 -6.13 3.66 28.67
C VAL A 18 -6.26 2.75 27.46
N ARG A 19 -7.50 2.49 27.05
CA ARG A 19 -7.82 1.67 25.89
C ARG A 19 -8.10 2.57 24.70
N VAL A 20 -7.45 2.28 23.59
CA VAL A 20 -7.70 2.95 22.31
C VAL A 20 -8.11 1.92 21.28
N LEU A 21 -8.96 2.33 20.35
CA LEU A 21 -9.53 1.47 19.29
C LEU A 21 -10.23 0.21 19.84
N PRO A 22 -11.31 0.35 20.61
CA PRO A 22 -12.10 -0.81 20.94
C PRO A 22 -12.79 -1.32 19.68
N VAL A 23 -12.45 -2.54 19.26
CA VAL A 23 -13.14 -3.27 18.19
C VAL A 23 -13.98 -4.37 18.84
N GLU A 24 -15.28 -4.32 18.61
CA GLU A 24 -16.17 -5.38 19.03
C GLU A 24 -16.15 -6.51 17.99
N PHE A 25 -15.95 -7.74 18.45
CA PHE A 25 -16.09 -8.93 17.61
C PHE A 25 -16.86 -10.00 18.37
N THR A 26 -17.51 -10.89 17.64
CA THR A 26 -18.22 -12.03 18.23
C THR A 26 -17.29 -13.24 18.21
N ALA A 27 -16.99 -13.77 19.38
CA ALA A 27 -16.20 -14.99 19.52
C ALA A 27 -17.00 -16.23 19.04
N GLU A 28 -16.31 -17.35 18.85
CA GLU A 28 -16.94 -18.59 18.33
C GLU A 28 -18.07 -19.13 19.22
N ASP A 29 -18.06 -18.80 20.50
CA ASP A 29 -19.11 -19.15 21.48
C ASP A 29 -20.31 -18.19 21.49
N GLY A 30 -20.27 -17.15 20.65
CA GLY A 30 -21.33 -16.13 20.52
C GLY A 30 -21.20 -14.98 21.52
N GLU A 31 -20.15 -14.94 22.37
CA GLU A 31 -19.91 -13.80 23.24
C GLU A 31 -19.34 -12.59 22.47
N VAL A 32 -19.82 -11.39 22.83
CA VAL A 32 -19.29 -10.15 22.27
C VAL A 32 -18.03 -9.76 23.04
N MET A 33 -16.90 -9.84 22.38
CA MET A 33 -15.59 -9.49 22.90
C MET A 33 -15.17 -8.11 22.41
N VAL A 34 -14.29 -7.45 23.16
CA VAL A 34 -13.70 -6.17 22.77
C VAL A 34 -12.19 -6.31 22.75
N GLU A 35 -11.59 -6.13 21.59
CA GLU A 35 -10.13 -5.98 21.44
C GLU A 35 -9.77 -4.50 21.47
N SER A 36 -8.70 -4.15 22.17
CA SER A 36 -8.22 -2.77 22.26
C SER A 36 -6.72 -2.73 22.50
N VAL A 37 -6.09 -1.63 22.10
CA VAL A 37 -4.72 -1.34 22.50
C VAL A 37 -4.73 -0.69 23.88
N GLU A 38 -3.95 -1.21 24.82
CA GLU A 38 -3.92 -0.76 26.20
C GLU A 38 -2.59 -0.09 26.53
N PHE A 39 -2.67 1.10 27.11
CA PHE A 39 -1.54 1.80 27.71
C PHE A 39 -1.69 1.77 29.24
N LYS A 40 -0.70 1.20 29.94
CA LYS A 40 -0.68 1.14 31.40
C LYS A 40 -0.08 2.40 31.99
N LEU A 41 -0.79 2.99 32.94
CA LEU A 41 -0.33 4.13 33.74
C LEU A 41 -0.33 3.74 35.22
N ASP A 42 0.55 4.33 36.01
CA ASP A 42 0.65 4.13 37.45
C ASP A 42 -0.32 5.02 38.28
N HIS A 43 -1.00 5.93 37.58
CA HIS A 43 -1.97 6.86 38.15
C HIS A 43 -3.19 6.99 37.22
N LYS A 44 -4.28 7.56 37.75
CA LYS A 44 -5.48 7.84 36.98
C LYS A 44 -5.17 8.87 35.88
N PRO A 45 -5.36 8.53 34.60
CA PRO A 45 -5.02 9.44 33.51
C PRO A 45 -5.86 10.71 33.57
N THR A 46 -5.21 11.81 33.32
CA THR A 46 -5.87 13.09 33.07
C THR A 46 -6.44 13.11 31.68
N LYS A 47 -7.38 14.04 31.40
CA LYS A 47 -7.89 14.26 30.03
C LYS A 47 -6.78 14.60 29.03
N LYS A 48 -5.74 15.31 29.48
CA LYS A 48 -4.61 15.68 28.64
C LYS A 48 -3.79 14.45 28.27
N GLU A 49 -3.45 13.60 29.22
CA GLU A 49 -2.69 12.37 28.97
C GLU A 49 -3.46 11.40 28.06
N THR A 50 -4.77 11.26 28.26
CA THR A 50 -5.61 10.47 27.37
C THR A 50 -5.54 11.01 25.92
N ALA A 51 -5.69 12.32 25.73
CA ALA A 51 -5.60 12.92 24.41
C ALA A 51 -4.20 12.77 23.77
N GLU A 52 -3.12 12.85 24.57
CA GLU A 52 -1.75 12.61 24.10
C GLU A 52 -1.54 11.16 23.66
N LEU A 53 -2.11 10.19 24.38
CA LEU A 53 -2.05 8.78 23.99
C LEU A 53 -2.85 8.49 22.71
N GLU A 54 -4.04 9.08 22.58
CA GLU A 54 -4.84 9.01 21.35
C GLU A 54 -4.07 9.55 20.15
N ALA A 55 -3.42 10.71 20.30
CA ALA A 55 -2.65 11.34 19.22
C ALA A 55 -1.43 10.49 18.83
N LYS A 56 -0.72 9.90 19.79
CA LYS A 56 0.39 8.98 19.53
C LYS A 56 -0.08 7.72 18.81
N TRP A 57 -1.22 7.19 19.22
CA TRP A 57 -1.79 6.01 18.57
C TRP A 57 -2.24 6.31 17.15
N LEU A 58 -2.94 7.42 16.92
CA LEU A 58 -3.30 7.87 15.57
C LEU A 58 -2.08 7.97 14.65
N THR A 59 -1.00 8.57 15.15
CA THR A 59 0.27 8.67 14.42
C THR A 59 0.84 7.30 14.07
N ALA A 60 0.79 6.36 15.02
CA ALA A 60 1.23 4.98 14.77
C ALA A 60 0.38 4.29 13.70
N CYS A 61 -0.96 4.39 13.79
CA CYS A 61 -1.88 3.83 12.80
C CYS A 61 -1.62 4.37 11.39
N LYS A 62 -1.45 5.67 11.24
CA LYS A 62 -1.11 6.31 9.95
C LYS A 62 0.19 5.75 9.37
N ARG A 63 1.22 5.63 10.22
CA ARG A 63 2.50 5.04 9.80
C ARG A 63 2.34 3.60 9.31
N TRP A 64 1.59 2.78 10.05
CA TRP A 64 1.33 1.39 9.67
C TRP A 64 0.56 1.30 8.37
N LYS A 65 -0.51 2.09 8.23
CA LYS A 65 -1.31 2.14 6.99
C LYS A 65 -0.45 2.59 5.80
N THR A 66 0.45 3.53 5.98
CA THR A 66 1.41 3.95 4.94
C THR A 66 2.35 2.81 4.53
N LEU A 67 2.78 1.96 5.48
CA LEU A 67 3.57 0.76 5.16
C LEU A 67 2.75 -0.27 4.38
N GLU A 68 1.48 -0.48 4.73
CA GLU A 68 0.56 -1.35 3.98
C GLU A 68 0.36 -0.83 2.54
N ILE A 69 0.09 0.46 2.38
CA ILE A 69 -0.03 1.12 1.06
C ILE A 69 1.23 0.90 0.24
N ASN A 70 2.42 1.14 0.81
CA ASN A 70 3.68 0.92 0.11
C ASN A 70 3.89 -0.56 -0.25
N GLY A 71 3.54 -1.47 0.64
CA GLY A 71 3.61 -2.92 0.38
C GLY A 71 2.70 -3.33 -0.77
N HIS A 72 1.45 -2.84 -0.78
CA HIS A 72 0.50 -3.08 -1.86
C HIS A 72 1.00 -2.51 -3.19
N ALA A 73 1.48 -1.27 -3.19
CA ALA A 73 2.04 -0.62 -4.38
C ALA A 73 3.26 -1.34 -4.97
N GLN A 74 3.99 -2.13 -4.18
CA GLN A 74 5.10 -2.96 -4.65
C GLN A 74 4.67 -4.39 -5.01
N SER A 75 3.45 -4.77 -4.71
CA SER A 75 2.95 -6.13 -4.94
C SER A 75 2.66 -6.40 -6.42
N PRO A 76 2.58 -7.68 -6.84
CA PRO A 76 2.16 -8.05 -8.18
C PRO A 76 0.72 -7.61 -8.53
N ALA A 77 -0.11 -7.26 -7.54
CA ALA A 77 -1.44 -6.69 -7.77
C ALA A 77 -1.36 -5.33 -8.49
N VAL A 78 -0.31 -4.55 -8.21
CA VAL A 78 -0.06 -3.23 -8.82
C VAL A 78 1.09 -3.31 -9.82
N LYS A 79 2.27 -3.79 -9.40
CA LYS A 79 3.46 -3.89 -10.27
C LYS A 79 3.46 -5.18 -11.06
N SER A 80 2.66 -5.23 -12.10
CA SER A 80 2.65 -6.31 -13.07
C SER A 80 2.01 -5.87 -14.37
N PHE A 81 2.48 -6.43 -15.49
CA PHE A 81 1.80 -6.40 -16.79
C PHE A 81 2.03 -7.73 -17.50
N THR A 82 1.22 -8.05 -18.48
CA THR A 82 1.32 -9.28 -19.25
C THR A 82 1.80 -8.98 -20.66
N LEU A 83 2.79 -9.74 -21.14
CA LEU A 83 3.32 -9.69 -22.49
C LEU A 83 3.37 -11.10 -23.08
N GLY A 84 2.60 -11.36 -24.13
CA GLY A 84 2.54 -12.68 -24.77
C GLY A 84 2.24 -13.80 -23.78
N GLY A 85 1.30 -13.58 -22.86
CA GLY A 85 0.89 -14.53 -21.83
C GLY A 85 1.82 -14.69 -20.62
N VAL A 86 2.90 -13.89 -20.52
CA VAL A 86 3.83 -13.90 -19.39
C VAL A 86 3.65 -12.63 -18.58
N SER A 87 3.38 -12.78 -17.30
CA SER A 87 3.26 -11.65 -16.37
C SER A 87 4.60 -11.36 -15.69
N GLY A 88 4.89 -10.07 -15.50
CA GLY A 88 6.09 -9.61 -14.84
C GLY A 88 6.14 -8.10 -14.71
N TRP A 89 7.23 -7.59 -14.17
CA TRP A 89 7.46 -6.16 -14.03
C TRP A 89 8.85 -5.77 -14.53
N LEU A 90 8.94 -4.61 -15.13
CA LEU A 90 10.19 -3.94 -15.46
C LEU A 90 10.34 -2.73 -14.55
N ASN A 91 11.36 -2.72 -13.71
CA ASN A 91 11.66 -1.55 -12.89
C ASN A 91 12.12 -0.36 -13.76
N SER A 92 12.23 0.83 -13.18
CA SER A 92 12.59 2.05 -13.91
C SER A 92 13.94 1.93 -14.63
N GLU A 93 14.95 1.36 -13.99
CA GLU A 93 16.28 1.17 -14.60
C GLU A 93 16.22 0.22 -15.80
N GLN A 94 15.47 -0.87 -15.68
CA GLN A 94 15.26 -1.81 -16.78
C GLN A 94 14.55 -1.13 -17.95
N ARG A 95 13.48 -0.37 -17.70
CA ARG A 95 12.75 0.35 -18.75
C ARG A 95 13.66 1.35 -19.49
N ILE A 96 14.45 2.13 -18.75
CA ILE A 96 15.42 3.08 -19.31
C ILE A 96 16.48 2.34 -20.15
N SER A 97 17.05 1.26 -19.63
CA SER A 97 18.08 0.47 -20.31
C SER A 97 17.55 -0.17 -21.60
N ILE A 98 16.34 -0.74 -21.55
CA ILE A 98 15.71 -1.33 -22.73
C ILE A 98 15.43 -0.25 -23.78
N ARG A 99 14.88 0.89 -23.40
CA ARG A 99 14.62 2.01 -24.34
C ARG A 99 15.89 2.47 -25.04
N ARG A 100 16.99 2.63 -24.29
CA ARG A 100 18.30 2.94 -24.89
C ARG A 100 18.74 1.87 -25.88
N SER A 101 18.64 0.57 -25.50
CA SER A 101 18.98 -0.54 -26.36
C SER A 101 18.12 -0.60 -27.63
N VAL A 102 16.84 -0.25 -27.54
CA VAL A 102 15.95 -0.15 -28.73
C VAL A 102 16.43 0.94 -29.65
N ALA A 103 16.73 2.14 -29.13
CA ALA A 103 17.24 3.26 -29.91
C ALA A 103 18.58 2.93 -30.63
N ASP A 104 19.52 2.29 -29.92
CA ASP A 104 20.81 1.86 -30.49
C ASP A 104 20.63 0.84 -31.61
N LYS A 105 19.70 -0.12 -31.45
CA LYS A 105 19.38 -1.12 -32.49
C LYS A 105 18.75 -0.50 -33.73
N VAL A 106 17.86 0.48 -33.52
CA VAL A 106 17.29 1.27 -34.64
C VAL A 106 18.40 2.01 -35.39
N ALA A 107 19.29 2.69 -34.70
CA ALA A 107 20.42 3.39 -35.27
C ALA A 107 21.37 2.44 -36.06
N ALA A 108 21.48 1.18 -35.63
CA ALA A 108 22.25 0.14 -36.27
C ALA A 108 21.47 -0.57 -37.42
N GLY A 109 20.29 -0.08 -37.79
CA GLY A 109 19.47 -0.65 -38.88
C GLY A 109 18.88 -2.03 -38.57
N ARG A 110 18.69 -2.37 -37.28
CA ARG A 110 18.08 -3.64 -36.87
C ARG A 110 16.55 -3.55 -36.97
N GLU A 111 15.92 -4.52 -37.61
CA GLU A 111 14.46 -4.60 -37.76
C GLU A 111 13.76 -5.21 -36.54
N GLY A 112 14.50 -5.93 -35.71
CA GLY A 112 13.97 -6.60 -34.49
C GLY A 112 14.75 -6.28 -33.25
N VAL A 113 14.00 -6.19 -32.13
CA VAL A 113 14.55 -6.08 -30.76
C VAL A 113 13.97 -7.17 -29.89
N THR A 114 14.75 -7.66 -28.95
CA THR A 114 14.28 -8.63 -27.96
C THR A 114 14.20 -7.97 -26.60
N VAL A 115 13.00 -7.99 -26.00
CA VAL A 115 12.74 -7.56 -24.64
C VAL A 115 12.57 -8.79 -23.76
N TYR A 116 13.23 -8.80 -22.60
CA TYR A 116 13.10 -9.91 -21.65
C TYR A 116 12.16 -9.51 -20.50
N LEU A 117 11.16 -10.37 -20.25
CA LEU A 117 10.24 -10.24 -19.11
C LEU A 117 10.20 -11.58 -18.37
N ALA A 118 10.42 -11.57 -17.06
CA ALA A 118 10.43 -12.78 -16.24
C ALA A 118 11.28 -13.93 -16.83
N GLY A 119 12.44 -13.60 -17.42
CA GLY A 119 13.36 -14.58 -18.02
C GLY A 119 13.00 -15.06 -19.43
N LYS A 120 11.83 -14.69 -19.97
CA LYS A 120 11.43 -15.01 -21.34
C LYS A 120 11.73 -13.85 -22.28
N GLY A 121 12.35 -14.16 -23.43
CA GLY A 121 12.63 -13.19 -24.49
C GLY A 121 11.47 -13.07 -25.48
N PHE A 122 11.11 -11.85 -25.82
CA PHE A 122 10.07 -11.49 -26.80
C PHE A 122 10.69 -10.63 -27.88
N THR A 123 10.69 -11.14 -29.11
CA THR A 123 11.23 -10.42 -30.27
C THR A 123 10.10 -9.72 -31.00
N MET A 124 10.27 -8.43 -31.22
CA MET A 124 9.27 -7.57 -31.87
C MET A 124 9.93 -6.45 -32.66
N SER A 125 9.15 -5.69 -33.40
CA SER A 125 9.67 -4.48 -34.09
C SER A 125 10.06 -3.42 -33.03
N PRO A 126 11.03 -2.54 -33.34
CA PRO A 126 11.38 -1.43 -32.44
C PRO A 126 10.18 -0.53 -32.09
N ALA A 127 9.31 -0.26 -33.07
CA ALA A 127 8.10 0.55 -32.85
C ALA A 127 7.17 -0.10 -31.79
N LYS A 128 6.98 -1.44 -31.85
CA LYS A 128 6.16 -2.16 -30.92
C LYS A 128 6.79 -2.18 -29.51
N ALA A 129 8.10 -2.31 -29.42
CA ALA A 129 8.82 -2.22 -28.15
C ALA A 129 8.67 -0.84 -27.51
N GLU A 130 8.79 0.25 -28.29
CA GLU A 130 8.58 1.62 -27.79
C GLU A 130 7.13 1.85 -27.33
N GLU A 131 6.14 1.36 -28.07
CA GLU A 131 4.72 1.44 -27.69
C GLU A 131 4.49 0.78 -26.32
N ILE A 132 4.99 -0.45 -26.14
CA ILE A 132 4.85 -1.19 -24.87
C ILE A 132 5.57 -0.46 -23.72
N LEU A 133 6.81 -0.02 -23.95
CA LEU A 133 7.58 0.70 -22.93
C LEU A 133 6.94 2.03 -22.54
N ALA A 134 6.36 2.75 -23.50
CA ALA A 134 5.64 3.99 -23.23
C ALA A 134 4.37 3.72 -22.39
N ALA A 135 3.59 2.72 -22.75
CA ALA A 135 2.39 2.36 -22.00
C ALA A 135 2.72 1.89 -20.58
N VAL A 136 3.78 1.08 -20.39
CA VAL A 136 4.22 0.64 -19.07
C VAL A 136 4.73 1.82 -18.22
N GLU A 137 5.37 2.83 -18.84
CA GLU A 137 5.84 4.03 -18.11
C GLU A 137 4.65 4.87 -17.63
N VAL A 138 3.64 5.10 -18.48
CA VAL A 138 2.40 5.80 -18.08
C VAL A 138 1.71 5.04 -16.96
N TYR A 139 1.52 3.73 -17.11
CA TYR A 139 0.93 2.89 -16.07
C TYR A 139 1.68 3.00 -14.74
N ALA A 140 3.02 2.97 -14.79
CA ALA A 140 3.84 3.09 -13.58
C ALA A 140 3.69 4.46 -12.90
N SER A 141 3.56 5.54 -13.69
CA SER A 141 3.29 6.90 -13.19
C SER A 141 1.91 6.98 -12.55
N ASP A 142 0.88 6.47 -13.21
CA ASP A 142 -0.49 6.47 -12.68
C ASP A 142 -0.58 5.68 -11.36
N CYS A 143 0.07 4.52 -11.27
CA CYS A 143 0.16 3.75 -10.04
C CYS A 143 0.86 4.52 -8.92
N TYR A 144 1.91 5.28 -9.24
CA TYR A 144 2.60 6.13 -8.27
C TYR A 144 1.67 7.24 -7.76
N ASP A 145 0.98 7.92 -8.65
CA ASP A 145 0.05 9.00 -8.29
C ASP A 145 -1.08 8.50 -7.39
N VAL A 146 -1.67 7.34 -7.69
CA VAL A 146 -2.68 6.70 -6.83
C VAL A 146 -2.10 6.37 -5.46
N THR A 147 -0.88 5.82 -5.39
CA THR A 147 -0.20 5.52 -4.14
C THR A 147 -0.01 6.77 -3.28
N GLU A 148 0.46 7.87 -3.86
CA GLU A 148 0.66 9.13 -3.13
C GLU A 148 -0.69 9.75 -2.69
N ASN A 149 -1.73 9.63 -3.51
CA ASN A 149 -3.08 10.06 -3.15
C ASN A 149 -3.63 9.28 -1.94
N HIS A 150 -3.44 7.96 -1.89
CA HIS A 150 -3.82 7.15 -0.73
C HIS A 150 -3.06 7.57 0.54
N LYS A 151 -1.76 7.82 0.45
CA LYS A 151 -0.95 8.31 1.58
C LYS A 151 -1.46 9.66 2.08
N ALA A 152 -1.73 10.59 1.17
CA ALA A 152 -2.27 11.91 1.50
C ALA A 152 -3.65 11.81 2.16
N ALA A 153 -4.51 10.93 1.66
CA ALA A 153 -5.83 10.69 2.23
C ALA A 153 -5.73 10.13 3.66
N VAL A 154 -4.87 9.14 3.89
CA VAL A 154 -4.61 8.59 5.23
C VAL A 154 -4.06 9.65 6.17
N GLU A 155 -3.15 10.50 5.71
CA GLU A 155 -2.59 11.58 6.54
C GLU A 155 -3.66 12.60 6.95
N ALA A 156 -4.67 12.84 6.14
CA ALA A 156 -5.78 13.76 6.43
C ALA A 156 -6.80 13.20 7.42
N LEU A 157 -6.82 11.88 7.68
CA LEU A 157 -7.75 11.29 8.64
C LEU A 157 -7.44 11.73 10.07
N THR A 158 -8.49 11.93 10.87
CA THR A 158 -8.39 12.49 12.21
C THR A 158 -8.63 11.51 13.34
N ASP A 159 -8.99 10.27 13.02
CA ASP A 159 -9.20 9.20 13.99
C ASP A 159 -8.63 7.87 13.50
N ALA A 160 -8.21 7.05 14.45
CA ALA A 160 -7.51 5.81 14.16
C ALA A 160 -8.42 4.72 13.56
N ALA A 161 -9.72 4.72 13.88
CA ALA A 161 -10.67 3.75 13.33
C ALA A 161 -10.86 3.98 11.81
N SER A 162 -10.96 5.25 11.41
CA SER A 162 -11.01 5.64 9.99
C SER A 162 -9.73 5.27 9.25
N VAL A 163 -8.56 5.43 9.90
CA VAL A 163 -7.27 5.01 9.32
C VAL A 163 -7.23 3.50 9.12
N GLU A 164 -7.67 2.74 10.11
CA GLU A 164 -7.69 1.27 10.03
C GLU A 164 -8.62 0.76 8.94
N ALA A 165 -9.82 1.34 8.85
CA ALA A 165 -10.83 0.98 7.85
C ALA A 165 -10.54 1.50 6.43
N TYR A 166 -9.47 2.28 6.25
CA TYR A 166 -9.17 2.88 4.96
C TYR A 166 -8.82 1.84 3.91
N ASP A 167 -9.59 1.81 2.81
CA ASP A 167 -9.33 0.97 1.64
C ASP A 167 -8.30 1.65 0.73
N TYR A 168 -7.15 1.02 0.59
CA TYR A 168 -6.05 1.47 -0.26
C TYR A 168 -5.83 0.55 -1.49
N ALA A 169 -6.65 -0.49 -1.66
CA ALA A 169 -6.51 -1.40 -2.79
C ALA A 169 -7.28 -0.91 -4.03
N SER A 170 -8.17 0.06 -3.86
CA SER A 170 -8.98 0.66 -4.92
C SER A 170 -8.18 1.67 -5.76
N ASP A 171 -8.82 2.12 -6.83
CA ASP A 171 -8.38 3.22 -7.72
C ASP A 171 -7.09 2.99 -8.53
N TYR A 172 -6.36 1.88 -8.34
CA TYR A 172 -5.23 1.55 -9.20
C TYR A 172 -5.69 1.25 -10.63
N PRO A 173 -4.92 1.69 -11.64
CA PRO A 173 -5.26 1.43 -13.03
C PRO A 173 -5.26 -0.08 -13.31
N LYS A 174 -6.10 -0.49 -14.25
CA LYS A 174 -6.14 -1.89 -14.69
C LYS A 174 -4.81 -2.30 -15.30
N GLN A 175 -4.30 -3.46 -14.89
CA GLN A 175 -3.06 -4.02 -15.42
C GLN A 175 -3.08 -4.15 -16.94
N LEU A 176 -1.96 -3.82 -17.55
CA LEU A 176 -1.79 -3.87 -18.99
C LEU A 176 -1.59 -5.31 -19.49
N THR A 177 -2.13 -5.59 -20.66
CA THR A 177 -1.91 -6.84 -21.38
C THR A 177 -1.58 -6.53 -22.85
N PHE A 178 -0.47 -7.10 -23.32
CA PHE A 178 0.00 -6.95 -24.69
C PHE A 178 0.08 -8.32 -25.36
N GLU A 179 -0.59 -8.43 -26.50
CA GLU A 179 -0.43 -9.55 -27.41
C GLU A 179 0.71 -9.24 -28.41
N LEU A 180 1.36 -10.30 -28.90
CA LEU A 180 2.49 -10.24 -29.86
C LEU A 180 2.12 -10.86 -31.21
#